data_185c673bc77385609bfc9c4ac3626bef
#
_entry.id   185c673bc77385609bfc9c4ac3626bef
#
_cell.length_a   1.000
_cell.length_b   1.000
_cell.length_c   1.000
_cell.angle_alpha   90.00
_cell.angle_beta   90.00
_cell.angle_gamma   90.00
#
_symmetry.space_group_name_H-M   'P 1'
#
loop_
_entity.id
_entity.type
_entity.pdbx_description
1 polymer ?
#
loop_
_entity_poly.entity_id
_entity_poly.type
_entity_poly.pdbx_seq_one_letter_code
_entity_poly.pdbx_strand_id
1 'polypeptide(L)'
;MSTIYQAKAIVLEKPESVVLSELKLSPVTETDVMVDIEWSGISTGTEKLLWSGRMPHFPGMGYPLVPGYESVGKIYQAGIRSGYQPGQRVFVPGARCFGDVKGLFGGAASRVVVPASRVIGVDNKLGAEAVLFALAATAHHVTSAEGSQQPDLIIGHGVLGRLIARSAW
;
A
#
# COMPACT_ATOMS: atom_id res chain seq x y z
N MET A 1 30.05 -5.91 -3.85
CA MET A 1 29.41 -4.82 -3.08
C MET A 1 27.93 -4.84 -3.42
N SER A 2 27.03 -4.99 -2.45
CA SER A 2 25.59 -4.91 -2.70
C SER A 2 25.21 -3.46 -3.00
N THR A 3 24.50 -3.22 -4.08
CA THR A 3 23.96 -1.89 -4.41
C THR A 3 22.98 -1.46 -3.32
N ILE A 4 23.23 -0.32 -2.69
CA ILE A 4 22.29 0.27 -1.73
C ILE A 4 21.31 1.11 -2.52
N TYR A 5 20.03 0.75 -2.47
CA TYR A 5 18.96 1.51 -3.09
C TYR A 5 18.38 2.51 -2.09
N GLN A 6 17.88 3.62 -2.63
CA GLN A 6 17.22 4.68 -1.87
C GLN A 6 15.84 4.97 -2.50
N ALA A 7 14.96 5.53 -1.69
CA ALA A 7 13.65 6.00 -2.15
C ALA A 7 13.30 7.33 -1.50
N LYS A 8 12.66 8.21 -2.25
CA LYS A 8 11.96 9.37 -1.67
C LYS A 8 10.66 8.87 -1.06
N ALA A 9 10.41 9.20 0.19
CA ALA A 9 9.23 8.77 0.93
C ALA A 9 8.58 9.95 1.68
N ILE A 10 7.27 9.91 1.79
CA ILE A 10 6.54 10.76 2.72
C ILE A 10 6.73 10.18 4.11
N VAL A 11 7.29 10.96 5.02
CA VAL A 11 7.55 10.55 6.41
C VAL A 11 6.74 11.40 7.36
N LEU A 12 5.98 10.77 8.22
CA LEU A 12 5.42 11.39 9.41
C LEU A 12 6.46 11.23 10.53
N GLU A 13 7.18 12.31 10.85
CA GLU A 13 8.24 12.26 11.89
C GLU A 13 7.65 12.19 13.30
N LYS A 14 6.55 12.87 13.49
CA LYS A 14 5.74 12.95 14.70
C LYS A 14 4.33 13.41 14.32
N PRO A 15 3.36 13.42 15.22
CA PRO A 15 2.06 14.02 14.95
C PRO A 15 2.18 15.43 14.35
N GLU A 16 1.36 15.69 13.33
CA GLU A 16 1.26 16.94 12.58
C GLU A 16 2.54 17.38 11.84
N SER A 17 3.53 16.49 11.70
CA SER A 17 4.77 16.74 10.96
C SER A 17 4.89 15.80 9.77
N VAL A 18 4.90 16.37 8.56
CA VAL A 18 5.07 15.66 7.28
C VAL A 18 6.31 16.18 6.59
N VAL A 19 7.21 15.30 6.21
CA VAL A 19 8.42 15.63 5.43
C VAL A 19 8.59 14.69 4.25
N LEU A 20 9.27 15.16 3.22
CA LEU A 20 9.79 14.31 2.15
C LEU A 20 11.23 13.96 2.46
N SER A 21 11.51 12.68 2.68
CA SER A 21 12.84 12.20 3.07
C SER A 21 13.37 11.17 2.08
N GLU A 22 14.68 11.10 1.95
CA GLU A 22 15.37 10.05 1.21
C GLU A 22 15.76 8.94 2.19
N LEU A 23 15.22 7.75 1.99
CA LEU A 23 15.40 6.60 2.88
C LEU A 23 16.17 5.49 2.17
N LYS A 24 17.08 4.84 2.89
CA LYS A 24 17.74 3.61 2.41
C LYS A 24 16.75 2.45 2.47
N LEU A 25 16.76 1.65 1.41
CA LEU A 25 15.92 0.45 1.32
C LEU A 25 16.68 -0.78 1.82
N SER A 26 15.93 -1.72 2.38
CA SER A 26 16.44 -3.06 2.66
C SER A 26 16.93 -3.73 1.38
N PRO A 27 17.95 -4.59 1.42
CA PRO A 27 18.37 -5.39 0.28
C PRO A 27 17.23 -6.29 -0.24
N VAL A 28 17.20 -6.49 -1.55
CA VAL A 28 16.27 -7.44 -2.18
C VAL A 28 16.78 -8.86 -1.93
N THR A 29 15.93 -9.72 -1.36
CA THR A 29 16.22 -11.14 -1.21
C THR A 29 15.75 -11.94 -2.42
N GLU A 30 16.01 -13.25 -2.45
CA GLU A 30 15.60 -14.11 -3.54
C GLU A 30 14.07 -14.24 -3.70
N THR A 31 13.30 -13.94 -2.66
CA THR A 31 11.84 -14.03 -2.63
C THR A 31 11.15 -12.67 -2.66
N ASP A 32 11.92 -11.58 -2.72
CA ASP A 32 11.36 -10.23 -2.73
C ASP A 32 11.23 -9.67 -4.15
N VAL A 33 10.44 -8.61 -4.24
CA VAL A 33 10.40 -7.73 -5.40
C VAL A 33 10.70 -6.29 -4.97
N MET A 34 11.41 -5.56 -5.81
CA MET A 34 11.58 -4.11 -5.72
C MET A 34 10.63 -3.47 -6.72
N VAL A 35 9.79 -2.56 -6.25
CA VAL A 35 8.74 -1.93 -7.06
C VAL A 35 8.95 -0.43 -7.13
N ASP A 36 9.01 0.12 -8.34
CA ASP A 36 8.91 1.56 -8.59
C ASP A 36 7.43 1.94 -8.54
N ILE A 37 7.06 2.74 -7.56
CA ILE A 37 5.69 3.16 -7.34
C ILE A 37 5.32 4.27 -8.32
N GLU A 38 4.25 4.05 -9.08
CA GLU A 38 3.68 5.00 -10.03
C GLU A 38 2.57 5.85 -9.36
N TRP A 39 1.75 5.20 -8.52
CA TRP A 39 0.62 5.82 -7.85
C TRP A 39 0.48 5.29 -6.43
N SER A 40 0.15 6.18 -5.49
CA SER A 40 -0.18 5.84 -4.11
C SER A 40 -1.45 6.57 -3.70
N GLY A 41 -2.46 5.83 -3.29
CA GLY A 41 -3.68 6.37 -2.73
C GLY A 41 -3.45 6.94 -1.33
N ILE A 42 -4.27 7.91 -0.94
CA ILE A 42 -4.28 8.49 0.40
C ILE A 42 -5.64 8.18 1.02
N SER A 43 -5.65 7.34 2.05
CA SER A 43 -6.84 7.07 2.83
C SER A 43 -7.11 8.22 3.80
N THR A 44 -8.12 9.01 3.52
CA THR A 44 -8.48 10.18 4.33
C THR A 44 -8.83 9.84 5.79
N GLY A 45 -9.20 8.60 6.08
CA GLY A 45 -9.42 8.11 7.44
C GLY A 45 -8.11 7.75 8.15
N THR A 46 -7.41 6.74 7.61
CA THR A 46 -6.22 6.16 8.24
C THR A 46 -5.06 7.14 8.31
N GLU A 47 -4.68 7.78 7.20
CA GLU A 47 -3.58 8.73 7.17
C GLU A 47 -3.86 9.97 8.01
N LYS A 48 -5.13 10.42 8.08
CA LYS A 48 -5.51 11.52 8.97
C LYS A 48 -5.32 11.16 10.44
N LEU A 49 -5.65 9.94 10.85
CA LEU A 49 -5.43 9.46 12.22
C LEU A 49 -3.93 9.34 12.52
N LEU A 50 -3.14 8.79 11.61
CA LEU A 50 -1.68 8.72 11.73
C LEU A 50 -1.08 10.12 11.83
N TRP A 51 -1.43 11.03 10.91
CA TRP A 51 -0.91 12.39 10.90
C TRP A 51 -1.27 13.16 12.18
N SER A 52 -2.51 13.08 12.65
CA SER A 52 -2.97 13.81 13.84
C SER A 52 -2.53 13.19 15.17
N GLY A 53 -1.85 12.03 15.15
CA GLY A 53 -1.46 11.31 16.36
C GLY A 53 -2.63 10.66 17.11
N ARG A 54 -3.83 10.60 16.50
CA ARG A 54 -5.05 10.02 17.10
C ARG A 54 -5.30 8.58 16.69
N MET A 55 -4.37 7.95 15.98
CA MET A 55 -4.47 6.54 15.68
C MET A 55 -4.45 5.73 16.99
N PRO A 56 -5.44 4.85 17.22
CA PRO A 56 -5.41 3.96 18.38
C PRO A 56 -4.11 3.16 18.42
N HIS A 57 -3.59 2.94 19.62
CA HIS A 57 -2.35 2.19 19.78
C HIS A 57 -2.54 0.72 19.38
N PHE A 58 -1.62 0.20 18.58
CA PHE A 58 -1.52 -1.21 18.19
C PHE A 58 -0.05 -1.62 18.10
N PRO A 59 0.27 -2.93 18.16
CA PRO A 59 1.64 -3.40 18.04
C PRO A 59 2.33 -2.90 16.77
N GLY A 60 3.48 -2.22 16.95
CA GLY A 60 4.22 -1.61 15.83
C GLY A 60 3.90 -0.14 15.55
N MET A 61 2.84 0.43 16.17
CA MET A 61 2.56 1.86 16.06
C MET A 61 3.72 2.70 16.65
N GLY A 62 4.06 3.76 15.96
CA GLY A 62 5.07 4.73 16.42
C GLY A 62 5.68 5.52 15.27
N TYR A 63 6.32 6.64 15.62
CA TYR A 63 7.01 7.54 14.71
C TYR A 63 8.53 7.38 14.81
N PRO A 64 9.31 7.75 13.79
CA PRO A 64 8.85 8.18 12.45
C PRO A 64 8.25 7.02 11.65
N LEU A 65 7.32 7.33 10.73
CA LEU A 65 6.69 6.30 9.89
C LEU A 65 6.45 6.77 8.46
N VAL A 66 6.43 5.81 7.52
CA VAL A 66 5.93 5.99 6.14
C VAL A 66 4.51 5.44 6.09
N PRO A 67 3.49 6.26 5.73
CA PRO A 67 2.11 5.80 5.60
C PRO A 67 1.86 5.10 4.25
N GLY A 68 0.60 4.76 3.98
CA GLY A 68 0.12 4.31 2.66
C GLY A 68 0.05 2.79 2.51
N TYR A 69 -1.10 2.31 2.03
CA TYR A 69 -1.37 0.89 1.75
C TYR A 69 -2.11 0.66 0.43
N GLU A 70 -2.19 1.70 -0.39
CA GLU A 70 -2.90 1.72 -1.68
C GLU A 70 -1.93 2.11 -2.80
N SER A 71 -0.87 1.32 -3.00
CA SER A 71 0.17 1.67 -3.95
C SER A 71 0.19 0.74 -5.15
N VAL A 72 0.50 1.28 -6.32
CA VAL A 72 0.64 0.53 -7.58
C VAL A 72 1.92 0.98 -8.27
N GLY A 73 2.62 0.03 -8.86
CA GLY A 73 3.85 0.33 -9.57
C GLY A 73 4.35 -0.83 -10.41
N LYS A 74 5.53 -0.65 -10.97
CA LYS A 74 6.19 -1.67 -11.80
C LYS A 74 7.36 -2.28 -11.06
N ILE A 75 7.49 -3.58 -11.19
CA ILE A 75 8.64 -4.31 -10.66
C ILE A 75 9.91 -3.85 -11.40
N TYR A 76 10.81 -3.25 -10.64
CA TYR A 76 12.12 -2.85 -11.10
C TYR A 76 13.12 -4.04 -11.07
N GLN A 77 13.08 -4.80 -9.96
CA GLN A 77 13.92 -5.97 -9.74
C GLN A 77 13.12 -7.06 -9.05
N ALA A 78 13.30 -8.29 -9.49
CA ALA A 78 12.67 -9.48 -8.93
C ALA A 78 13.72 -10.47 -8.43
N GLY A 79 13.55 -10.96 -7.23
CA GLY A 79 14.35 -12.06 -6.71
C GLY A 79 14.12 -13.35 -7.53
N ILE A 80 15.12 -14.19 -7.63
CA ILE A 80 15.10 -15.39 -8.49
C ILE A 80 13.96 -16.38 -8.14
N ARG A 81 13.48 -16.35 -6.90
CA ARG A 81 12.38 -17.17 -6.39
C ARG A 81 11.07 -16.40 -6.16
N SER A 82 11.00 -15.16 -6.61
CA SER A 82 9.81 -14.31 -6.42
C SER A 82 8.60 -14.75 -7.26
N GLY A 83 8.81 -15.43 -8.38
CA GLY A 83 7.75 -15.75 -9.34
C GLY A 83 7.32 -14.60 -10.23
N TYR A 84 7.99 -13.45 -10.14
CA TYR A 84 7.72 -12.25 -10.93
C TYR A 84 8.87 -11.92 -11.86
N GLN A 85 8.59 -11.00 -12.80
CA GLN A 85 9.59 -10.47 -13.74
C GLN A 85 9.61 -8.93 -13.69
N PRO A 86 10.76 -8.29 -13.93
CA PRO A 86 10.85 -6.84 -14.13
C PRO A 86 9.86 -6.35 -15.19
N GLY A 87 9.26 -5.19 -14.94
CA GLY A 87 8.25 -4.58 -15.82
C GLY A 87 6.81 -5.01 -15.56
N GLN A 88 6.58 -6.11 -14.84
CA GLN A 88 5.22 -6.47 -14.41
C GLN A 88 4.65 -5.43 -13.46
N ARG A 89 3.38 -5.11 -13.63
CA ARG A 89 2.67 -4.15 -12.80
C ARG A 89 1.98 -4.85 -11.64
N VAL A 90 2.14 -4.29 -10.44
CA VAL A 90 1.62 -4.89 -9.20
C VAL A 90 0.99 -3.85 -8.29
N PHE A 91 -0.05 -4.28 -7.57
CA PHE A 91 -0.56 -3.59 -6.39
C PHE A 91 0.28 -3.99 -5.17
N VAL A 92 0.61 -3.01 -4.33
CA VAL A 92 1.42 -3.17 -3.12
C VAL A 92 0.62 -2.69 -1.92
N PRO A 93 0.17 -3.57 -1.02
CA PRO A 93 -0.62 -3.20 0.16
C PRO A 93 0.21 -2.59 1.30
N GLY A 94 1.46 -2.25 1.03
CA GLY A 94 2.39 -1.65 1.96
C GLY A 94 3.74 -2.36 2.02
N ALA A 95 4.73 -1.70 2.64
CA ALA A 95 6.11 -2.15 2.73
C ALA A 95 6.72 -1.88 4.10
N ARG A 96 7.75 -2.67 4.47
CA ARG A 96 8.53 -2.49 5.70
C ARG A 96 10.01 -2.60 5.34
N CYS A 97 10.50 -1.66 4.56
CA CYS A 97 11.82 -1.73 3.96
C CYS A 97 12.72 -0.51 4.26
N PHE A 98 12.38 0.29 5.26
CA PHE A 98 13.01 1.60 5.51
C PHE A 98 13.90 1.63 6.77
N GLY A 99 14.45 0.49 7.19
CA GLY A 99 15.29 0.41 8.39
C GLY A 99 14.52 0.79 9.65
N ASP A 100 14.97 1.82 10.36
CA ASP A 100 14.36 2.28 11.62
C ASP A 100 13.07 3.07 11.42
N VAL A 101 12.78 3.56 10.21
CA VAL A 101 11.53 4.23 9.89
C VAL A 101 10.43 3.19 9.66
N LYS A 102 9.36 3.26 10.43
CA LYS A 102 8.29 2.27 10.39
C LYS A 102 7.49 2.35 9.09
N GLY A 103 7.15 1.22 8.52
CA GLY A 103 6.15 1.13 7.43
C GLY A 103 4.75 0.94 8.02
N LEU A 104 4.00 2.01 8.18
CA LEU A 104 2.61 2.01 8.62
C LEU A 104 1.72 2.79 7.62
N PHE A 105 1.47 2.26 6.45
CA PHE A 105 1.85 0.90 6.03
C PHE A 105 2.97 0.89 4.98
N GLY A 106 3.67 2.00 4.73
CA GLY A 106 4.91 2.06 3.98
C GLY A 106 4.81 2.16 2.46
N GLY A 107 3.62 2.42 1.92
CA GLY A 107 3.41 2.52 0.48
C GLY A 107 3.66 3.90 -0.12
N ALA A 108 3.70 4.95 0.71
CA ALA A 108 3.88 6.34 0.25
C ALA A 108 5.37 6.66 0.00
N ALA A 109 5.99 5.94 -0.92
CA ALA A 109 7.38 6.09 -1.32
C ALA A 109 7.54 5.88 -2.82
N SER A 110 8.58 6.46 -3.43
CA SER A 110 8.86 6.30 -4.86
C SER A 110 9.30 4.88 -5.24
N ARG A 111 9.82 4.11 -4.27
CA ARG A 111 10.29 2.74 -4.45
C ARG A 111 10.17 1.98 -3.15
N VAL A 112 9.82 0.71 -3.23
CA VAL A 112 9.70 -0.17 -2.07
C VAL A 112 10.30 -1.55 -2.35
N VAL A 113 10.69 -2.26 -1.28
CA VAL A 113 11.07 -3.67 -1.31
C VAL A 113 10.07 -4.45 -0.46
N VAL A 114 9.49 -5.49 -1.03
CA VAL A 114 8.45 -6.29 -0.37
C VAL A 114 8.57 -7.75 -0.73
N PRO A 115 8.17 -8.68 0.16
CA PRO A 115 8.01 -10.09 -0.21
C PRO A 115 7.05 -10.23 -1.40
N ALA A 116 7.43 -11.02 -2.39
CA ALA A 116 6.62 -11.25 -3.59
C ALA A 116 5.23 -11.82 -3.28
N SER A 117 5.10 -12.59 -2.20
CA SER A 117 3.82 -13.11 -1.73
C SER A 117 2.82 -12.04 -1.26
N ARG A 118 3.26 -10.81 -1.08
CA ARG A 118 2.41 -9.69 -0.64
C ARG A 118 1.93 -8.81 -1.77
N VAL A 119 2.49 -8.92 -2.96
CA VAL A 119 2.06 -8.12 -4.10
C VAL A 119 1.04 -8.89 -4.95
N ILE A 120 0.19 -8.16 -5.65
CA ILE A 120 -0.84 -8.73 -6.52
C ILE A 120 -0.63 -8.17 -7.92
N GLY A 121 -0.51 -9.05 -8.92
CA GLY A 121 -0.42 -8.63 -10.32
C GLY A 121 -1.68 -7.87 -10.73
N VAL A 122 -1.53 -6.75 -11.42
CA VAL A 122 -2.63 -5.96 -11.95
C VAL A 122 -2.47 -5.75 -13.46
N ASP A 123 -3.60 -5.60 -14.16
CA ASP A 123 -3.58 -5.35 -15.60
C ASP A 123 -2.87 -4.01 -15.89
N ASN A 124 -1.98 -4.03 -16.87
CA ASN A 124 -1.27 -2.84 -17.34
C ASN A 124 -2.19 -1.75 -17.92
N LYS A 125 -3.42 -2.10 -18.30
CA LYS A 125 -4.43 -1.16 -18.80
C LYS A 125 -5.05 -0.31 -17.70
N LEU A 126 -4.99 -0.77 -16.44
CA LEU A 126 -5.48 0.03 -15.32
C LEU A 126 -4.53 1.21 -15.09
N GLY A 127 -5.09 2.41 -14.95
CA GLY A 127 -4.36 3.62 -14.62
C GLY A 127 -4.18 3.82 -13.12
N ALA A 128 -4.37 5.04 -12.66
CA ALA A 128 -4.33 5.39 -11.23
C ALA A 128 -5.42 4.68 -10.41
N GLU A 129 -6.53 4.30 -11.03
CA GLU A 129 -7.64 3.58 -10.40
C GLU A 129 -7.22 2.24 -9.76
N ALA A 130 -6.11 1.66 -10.18
CA ALA A 130 -5.58 0.44 -9.58
C ALA A 130 -5.22 0.60 -8.09
N VAL A 131 -5.04 1.82 -7.58
CA VAL A 131 -4.86 2.08 -6.14
C VAL A 131 -6.10 1.71 -5.33
N LEU A 132 -7.29 1.68 -5.97
CA LEU A 132 -8.55 1.32 -5.32
C LEU A 132 -8.66 -0.17 -4.98
N PHE A 133 -7.67 -0.98 -5.33
CA PHE A 133 -7.71 -2.43 -5.13
C PHE A 133 -7.97 -2.84 -3.67
N ALA A 134 -7.40 -2.12 -2.70
CA ALA A 134 -7.65 -2.36 -1.27
C ALA A 134 -9.12 -2.10 -0.90
N LEU A 135 -9.69 -0.98 -1.35
CA LEU A 135 -11.09 -0.65 -1.10
C LEU A 135 -12.05 -1.56 -1.87
N ALA A 136 -11.68 -1.99 -3.08
CA ALA A 136 -12.44 -2.96 -3.85
C ALA A 136 -12.47 -4.33 -3.15
N ALA A 137 -11.35 -4.78 -2.59
CA ALA A 137 -11.30 -6.00 -1.78
C ALA A 137 -12.18 -5.90 -0.53
N THR A 138 -12.19 -4.74 0.14
CA THR A 138 -13.08 -4.47 1.28
C THR A 138 -14.56 -4.51 0.85
N ALA A 139 -14.90 -3.88 -0.27
CA ALA A 139 -16.27 -3.90 -0.81
C ALA A 139 -16.71 -5.32 -1.17
N HIS A 140 -15.84 -6.07 -1.83
CA HIS A 140 -16.08 -7.46 -2.18
C HIS A 140 -16.29 -8.34 -0.95
N HIS A 141 -15.48 -8.16 0.09
CA HIS A 141 -15.65 -8.90 1.34
C HIS A 141 -17.02 -8.66 1.99
N VAL A 142 -17.53 -7.42 1.98
CA VAL A 142 -18.85 -7.09 2.50
C VAL A 142 -19.98 -7.85 1.77
N THR A 143 -19.85 -8.02 0.46
CA THR A 143 -20.92 -8.61 -0.39
C THR A 143 -20.77 -10.11 -0.62
N SER A 144 -19.58 -10.69 -0.35
CA SER A 144 -19.24 -12.07 -0.73
C SER A 144 -18.75 -12.93 0.45
N ALA A 145 -18.68 -12.39 1.66
CA ALA A 145 -18.32 -13.18 2.84
C ALA A 145 -19.38 -14.26 3.11
N GLU A 146 -18.95 -15.41 3.58
CA GLU A 146 -19.86 -16.52 3.91
C GLU A 146 -20.91 -16.05 4.93
N GLY A 147 -22.18 -16.28 4.62
CA GLY A 147 -23.32 -15.82 5.43
C GLY A 147 -23.67 -14.35 5.27
N SER A 148 -22.97 -13.58 4.39
CA SER A 148 -23.35 -12.20 4.12
C SER A 148 -24.66 -12.15 3.32
N GLN A 149 -25.52 -11.17 3.67
CA GLN A 149 -26.68 -10.82 2.85
C GLN A 149 -26.33 -9.59 2.00
N GLN A 150 -26.91 -9.52 0.81
CA GLN A 150 -26.76 -8.34 -0.03
C GLN A 150 -27.38 -7.12 0.69
N PRO A 151 -26.71 -5.96 0.67
CA PRO A 151 -27.22 -4.78 1.38
C PRO A 151 -28.44 -4.20 0.65
N ASP A 152 -29.55 -4.01 1.37
CA ASP A 152 -30.73 -3.29 0.86
C ASP A 152 -30.54 -1.76 0.90
N LEU A 153 -29.64 -1.27 1.76
CA LEU A 153 -29.38 0.14 1.95
C LEU A 153 -27.88 0.38 2.19
N ILE A 154 -27.33 1.33 1.46
CA ILE A 154 -25.94 1.80 1.66
C ILE A 154 -25.98 3.28 2.07
N ILE A 155 -25.54 3.55 3.30
CA ILE A 155 -25.45 4.92 3.82
C ILE A 155 -24.04 5.47 3.56
N GLY A 156 -23.96 6.53 2.77
CA GLY A 156 -22.71 7.13 2.32
C GLY A 156 -22.38 6.82 0.86
N HIS A 157 -22.00 7.87 0.10
CA HIS A 157 -21.74 7.77 -1.33
C HIS A 157 -20.28 8.12 -1.68
N GLY A 158 -19.36 7.82 -0.76
CA GLY A 158 -17.92 7.90 -0.96
C GLY A 158 -17.40 6.72 -1.82
N VAL A 159 -16.08 6.63 -1.96
CA VAL A 159 -15.44 5.58 -2.80
C VAL A 159 -15.89 4.18 -2.37
N LEU A 160 -15.82 3.85 -1.09
CA LEU A 160 -16.20 2.53 -0.58
C LEU A 160 -17.67 2.23 -0.81
N GLY A 161 -18.58 3.17 -0.48
CA GLY A 161 -20.03 2.97 -0.70
C GLY A 161 -20.37 2.75 -2.17
N ARG A 162 -19.70 3.46 -3.08
CA ARG A 162 -19.86 3.26 -4.54
C ARG A 162 -19.32 1.91 -5.01
N LEU A 163 -18.22 1.43 -4.45
CA LEU A 163 -17.69 0.10 -4.76
C LEU A 163 -18.61 -1.01 -4.24
N ILE A 164 -19.15 -0.89 -3.02
CA ILE A 164 -20.13 -1.82 -2.48
C ILE A 164 -21.37 -1.86 -3.36
N ALA A 165 -21.91 -0.69 -3.74
CA ALA A 165 -23.09 -0.63 -4.63
C ALA A 165 -22.86 -1.32 -5.99
N ARG A 166 -21.63 -1.27 -6.52
CA ARG A 166 -21.28 -1.97 -7.77
C ARG A 166 -21.02 -3.46 -7.60
N SER A 167 -20.66 -3.89 -6.39
CA SER A 167 -20.40 -5.31 -6.10
C SER A 167 -21.66 -6.07 -5.69
N ALA A 168 -22.71 -5.37 -5.29
CA ALA A 168 -23.98 -5.94 -4.85
C ALA A 168 -24.94 -6.30 -5.99
N TRP A 169 -24.58 -5.99 -7.27
CA TRP A 169 -25.43 -6.21 -8.46
C TRP A 169 -24.69 -7.04 -9.54
#